data_a177f3ee582ea66c16eb68134dd1d8f1
#
_entry.id   a177f3ee582ea66c16eb68134dd1d8f1
#
_cell.length_a   1.000
_cell.length_b   1.000
_cell.length_c   1.000
_cell.angle_alpha   90.00
_cell.angle_beta   90.00
_cell.angle_gamma   90.00
#
_symmetry.space_group_name_H-M   'P 1'
#
loop_
_entity.id
_entity.type
_entity.pdbx_description
1 polymer ?
#
loop_
_entity_poly.entity_id
_entity_poly.type
_entity_poly.pdbx_seq_one_letter_code
_entity_poly.pdbx_strand_id
1 'polypeptide(L)'
;DNFDNDQTGADTNGRNLKATFNLNRLQRLTEKTNLLVKFNGQLAADNLDGAEQLSLGGPNALKSYPSNEAAGDSGFVSGVELKRTFLKDIESAVFYDYGKIKLHKKLWNNWNSTNTGLKNNYHLQGYGISLSKPLLNSFNINASYSRKKSHNSGRDVSGKDVDGLMWNNRKLISINGQF
;
A
#
# COMPACT_ATOMS: atom_id res chain seq x y z
N ASP A 1 16.61 30.12 -2.57
CA ASP A 1 15.33 29.89 -3.23
C ASP A 1 15.01 28.41 -3.35
N ASN A 2 13.73 28.04 -3.57
CA ASN A 2 13.26 26.64 -3.56
C ASN A 2 13.98 25.77 -4.59
N PHE A 3 14.40 26.32 -5.71
CA PHE A 3 15.08 25.58 -6.78
C PHE A 3 16.51 25.13 -6.37
N ASP A 4 17.27 26.02 -5.77
CA ASP A 4 18.64 25.71 -5.32
C ASP A 4 18.61 24.70 -4.17
N ASN A 5 17.62 24.80 -3.28
CA ASN A 5 17.40 23.83 -2.21
C ASN A 5 16.98 22.44 -2.74
N ASP A 6 16.22 22.39 -3.85
CA ASP A 6 15.85 21.12 -4.47
C ASP A 6 17.07 20.46 -5.14
N GLN A 7 17.90 21.20 -5.88
CA GLN A 7 19.11 20.67 -6.52
C GLN A 7 20.15 20.12 -5.53
N THR A 8 20.26 20.73 -4.35
CA THR A 8 21.14 20.22 -3.27
C THR A 8 20.47 19.17 -2.40
N GLY A 9 19.17 19.00 -2.54
CA GLY A 9 18.31 18.07 -1.81
C GLY A 9 17.83 16.89 -2.67
N ALA A 10 16.53 16.73 -2.75
CA ALA A 10 15.89 15.60 -3.43
C ALA A 10 16.01 15.64 -4.97
N ASP A 11 16.26 16.81 -5.56
CA ASP A 11 16.38 17.04 -7.01
C ASP A 11 15.18 16.45 -7.77
N THR A 12 13.97 16.87 -7.35
CA THR A 12 12.70 16.39 -7.92
C THR A 12 12.21 17.27 -9.08
N ASN A 13 12.86 18.42 -9.27
CA ASN A 13 12.49 19.40 -10.27
C ASN A 13 12.98 18.97 -11.66
N GLY A 14 12.08 18.95 -12.64
CA GLY A 14 12.45 18.65 -14.02
C GLY A 14 11.65 17.52 -14.66
N ARG A 15 12.26 16.85 -15.63
CA ARG A 15 11.61 15.80 -16.42
C ARG A 15 11.81 14.45 -15.75
N ASN A 16 10.76 13.92 -15.11
CA ASN A 16 10.80 12.63 -14.45
C ASN A 16 10.26 11.53 -15.36
N LEU A 17 11.01 10.44 -15.49
CA LEU A 17 10.59 9.24 -16.20
C LEU A 17 10.29 8.14 -15.19
N LYS A 18 9.08 7.59 -15.26
CA LYS A 18 8.69 6.39 -14.49
C LYS A 18 7.92 5.40 -15.34
N ALA A 19 8.08 4.13 -15.04
CA ALA A 19 7.26 3.05 -15.58
C ALA A 19 6.38 2.46 -14.48
N THR A 20 5.10 2.28 -14.76
CA THR A 20 4.15 1.65 -13.83
C THR A 20 3.60 0.36 -14.43
N PHE A 21 3.41 -0.65 -13.58
CA PHE A 21 2.90 -1.97 -13.96
C PHE A 21 1.71 -2.32 -13.09
N ASN A 22 0.61 -2.71 -13.71
CA ASN A 22 -0.58 -3.16 -13.02
C ASN A 22 -1.00 -4.51 -13.58
N LEU A 23 -1.14 -5.51 -12.71
CA LEU A 23 -1.65 -6.82 -13.04
C LEU A 23 -2.71 -7.23 -12.02
N ASN A 24 -3.90 -7.56 -12.51
CA ASN A 24 -4.97 -8.12 -11.70
C ASN A 24 -5.47 -9.38 -12.38
N ARG A 25 -5.47 -10.51 -11.67
CA ARG A 25 -6.00 -11.77 -12.15
C ARG A 25 -7.01 -12.32 -11.16
N LEU A 26 -8.24 -12.49 -11.62
CA LEU A 26 -9.28 -13.21 -10.92
C LEU A 26 -9.43 -14.60 -11.56
N GLN A 27 -9.08 -15.63 -10.79
CA GLN A 27 -9.20 -17.02 -11.21
C GLN A 27 -10.33 -17.69 -10.45
N ARG A 28 -11.35 -18.17 -11.17
CA ARG A 28 -12.39 -19.02 -10.59
C ARG A 28 -11.81 -20.40 -10.30
N LEU A 29 -11.86 -20.82 -9.05
CA LEU A 29 -11.42 -22.14 -8.60
C LEU A 29 -12.59 -23.12 -8.50
N THR A 30 -13.73 -22.66 -7.97
CA THR A 30 -14.99 -23.39 -7.91
C THR A 30 -16.16 -22.43 -8.18
N GLU A 31 -17.38 -22.91 -8.18
CA GLU A 31 -18.58 -22.05 -8.34
C GLU A 31 -18.68 -20.93 -7.29
N LYS A 32 -18.15 -21.16 -6.09
CA LYS A 32 -18.25 -20.25 -4.95
C LYS A 32 -16.90 -19.72 -4.48
N THR A 33 -15.80 -20.10 -5.13
CA THR A 33 -14.44 -19.76 -4.66
C THR A 33 -13.62 -19.16 -5.80
N ASN A 34 -13.05 -17.99 -5.55
CA ASN A 34 -12.19 -17.28 -6.48
C ASN A 34 -10.85 -16.98 -5.81
N LEU A 35 -9.79 -17.01 -6.60
CA LEU A 35 -8.47 -16.53 -6.24
C LEU A 35 -8.21 -15.20 -6.97
N LEU A 36 -7.95 -14.15 -6.21
CA LEU A 36 -7.55 -12.85 -6.76
C LEU A 36 -6.07 -12.63 -6.48
N VAL A 37 -5.30 -12.38 -7.53
CA VAL A 37 -3.89 -11.98 -7.45
C VAL A 37 -3.77 -10.57 -8.00
N LYS A 38 -3.12 -9.69 -7.23
CA LYS A 38 -2.85 -8.30 -7.58
C LYS A 38 -1.36 -8.03 -7.56
N PHE A 39 -0.90 -7.23 -8.49
CA PHE A 39 0.47 -6.70 -8.51
C PHE A 39 0.45 -5.28 -9.07
N ASN A 40 1.00 -4.35 -8.33
CA ASN A 40 1.22 -2.97 -8.76
C ASN A 40 2.68 -2.63 -8.51
N GLY A 41 3.37 -2.12 -9.51
CA GLY A 41 4.77 -1.75 -9.41
C GLY A 41 5.08 -0.42 -10.09
N GLN A 42 6.12 0.23 -9.61
CA GLN A 42 6.66 1.47 -10.16
C GLN A 42 8.18 1.43 -10.17
N LEU A 43 8.77 1.85 -11.26
CA LEU A 43 10.21 2.07 -11.42
C LEU A 43 10.43 3.51 -11.88
N ALA A 44 11.16 4.27 -11.11
CA ALA A 44 11.55 5.64 -11.46
C ALA A 44 13.02 5.68 -11.92
N ALA A 45 13.31 6.57 -12.86
CA ALA A 45 14.67 6.86 -13.31
C ALA A 45 15.39 7.82 -12.35
N ASP A 46 14.63 8.77 -11.77
CA ASP A 46 15.09 9.81 -10.88
C ASP A 46 14.24 9.89 -9.61
N ASN A 47 14.57 10.79 -8.69
CA ASN A 47 13.72 11.09 -7.55
C ASN A 47 12.42 11.75 -8.03
N LEU A 48 11.31 11.40 -7.40
CA LEU A 48 9.97 11.85 -7.77
C LEU A 48 9.42 12.82 -6.73
N ASP A 49 8.61 13.75 -7.19
CA ASP A 49 7.73 14.50 -6.30
C ASP A 49 6.81 13.55 -5.51
N GLY A 50 6.44 13.92 -4.29
CA GLY A 50 5.63 13.08 -3.41
C GLY A 50 4.28 12.67 -4.00
N ALA A 51 3.68 13.50 -4.88
CA ALA A 51 2.45 13.17 -5.58
C ALA A 51 2.62 12.07 -6.64
N GLU A 52 3.85 11.85 -7.12
CA GLU A 52 4.19 10.86 -8.15
C GLU A 52 4.72 9.54 -7.56
N GLN A 53 4.96 9.50 -6.25
CA GLN A 53 5.50 8.34 -5.57
C GLN A 53 4.50 7.20 -5.43
N LEU A 54 5.00 5.97 -5.44
CA LEU A 54 4.22 4.79 -5.10
C LEU A 54 4.05 4.70 -3.58
N SER A 55 2.82 4.53 -3.10
CA SER A 55 2.53 4.21 -1.71
C SER A 55 2.23 2.72 -1.53
N LEU A 56 2.79 2.10 -0.48
CA LEU A 56 2.52 0.69 -0.17
C LEU A 56 1.25 0.50 0.65
N GLY A 57 0.91 1.43 1.55
CA GLY A 57 -0.21 1.27 2.48
C GLY A 57 -1.57 1.66 1.91
N GLY A 58 -2.61 1.13 2.51
CA GLY A 58 -3.99 1.48 2.22
C GLY A 58 -4.90 0.31 1.84
N PRO A 59 -6.22 0.55 1.74
CA PRO A 59 -7.22 -0.50 1.53
C PRO A 59 -7.10 -1.21 0.18
N ASN A 60 -6.52 -0.56 -0.83
CA ASN A 60 -6.30 -1.12 -2.17
C ASN A 60 -4.88 -1.69 -2.37
N ALA A 61 -4.02 -1.56 -1.37
CA ALA A 61 -2.64 -2.00 -1.35
C ALA A 61 -2.39 -2.93 -0.14
N LEU A 62 -1.47 -2.59 0.76
CA LEU A 62 -1.30 -3.34 2.02
C LEU A 62 -2.36 -2.91 3.04
N LYS A 63 -3.40 -3.69 3.19
CA LYS A 63 -4.59 -3.40 4.02
C LYS A 63 -4.28 -3.27 5.52
N SER A 64 -3.15 -3.81 5.96
CA SER A 64 -2.69 -3.75 7.36
C SER A 64 -2.01 -2.43 7.73
N TYR A 65 -1.76 -1.55 6.76
CA TYR A 65 -1.07 -0.28 6.95
C TYR A 65 -1.97 0.90 6.55
N PRO A 66 -1.77 2.08 7.14
CA PRO A 66 -2.51 3.28 6.75
C PRO A 66 -2.24 3.67 5.30
N SER A 67 -3.14 4.44 4.71
CA SER A 67 -2.89 5.06 3.40
C SER A 67 -1.65 5.94 3.47
N ASN A 68 -0.91 6.01 2.38
CA ASN A 68 0.36 6.74 2.24
C ASN A 68 1.51 6.22 3.13
N GLU A 69 1.36 5.04 3.75
CA GLU A 69 2.49 4.40 4.41
C GLU A 69 3.53 3.96 3.38
N ALA A 70 4.80 4.27 3.64
CA ALA A 70 5.91 3.86 2.79
C ALA A 70 5.80 4.39 1.34
N ALA A 71 5.66 5.71 1.16
CA ALA A 71 5.73 6.34 -0.15
C ALA A 71 7.18 6.41 -0.64
N GLY A 72 7.41 6.15 -1.94
CA GLY A 72 8.74 6.18 -2.52
C GLY A 72 8.77 6.10 -4.05
N ASP A 73 9.94 6.31 -4.61
CA ASP A 73 10.15 6.46 -6.05
C ASP A 73 9.97 5.14 -6.82
N SER A 74 10.40 4.04 -6.22
CA SER A 74 10.33 2.73 -6.87
C SER A 74 9.91 1.65 -5.88
N GLY A 75 9.14 0.68 -6.36
CA GLY A 75 8.69 -0.42 -5.52
C GLY A 75 7.58 -1.23 -6.15
N PHE A 76 7.01 -2.11 -5.35
CA PHE A 76 5.83 -2.86 -5.75
C PHE A 76 4.99 -3.29 -4.56
N VAL A 77 3.72 -3.51 -4.82
CA VAL A 77 2.75 -4.15 -3.93
C VAL A 77 2.20 -5.39 -4.63
N SER A 78 2.15 -6.49 -3.93
CA SER A 78 1.48 -7.71 -4.36
C SER A 78 0.49 -8.17 -3.31
N GLY A 79 -0.63 -8.71 -3.73
CA GLY A 79 -1.66 -9.25 -2.85
C GLY A 79 -2.28 -10.52 -3.42
N VAL A 80 -2.58 -11.45 -2.54
CA VAL A 80 -3.31 -12.67 -2.86
C VAL A 80 -4.52 -12.76 -1.94
N GLU A 81 -5.70 -12.97 -2.52
CA GLU A 81 -6.97 -13.09 -1.79
C GLU A 81 -7.71 -14.35 -2.23
N LEU A 82 -7.98 -15.24 -1.30
CA LEU A 82 -8.89 -16.36 -1.51
C LEU A 82 -10.27 -15.95 -1.03
N LYS A 83 -11.18 -15.77 -1.98
CA LYS A 83 -12.55 -15.29 -1.79
C LYS A 83 -13.53 -16.43 -1.88
N ARG A 84 -14.50 -16.47 -0.98
CA ARG A 84 -15.58 -17.47 -1.00
C ARG A 84 -16.91 -16.85 -0.68
N THR A 85 -17.90 -17.14 -1.52
CA THR A 85 -19.29 -16.72 -1.29
C THR A 85 -20.00 -17.74 -0.40
N PHE A 86 -20.56 -17.25 0.69
CA PHE A 86 -21.42 -18.00 1.61
C PHE A 86 -22.84 -17.42 1.56
N LEU A 87 -23.82 -18.16 2.05
CA LEU A 87 -25.19 -17.69 2.34
C LEU A 87 -25.61 -16.46 1.51
N LYS A 88 -26.21 -16.69 0.34
CA LYS A 88 -26.92 -15.68 -0.47
C LYS A 88 -26.23 -14.31 -0.63
N ASP A 89 -25.01 -14.14 -0.92
CA ASP A 89 -24.35 -12.88 -1.24
C ASP A 89 -23.33 -12.35 -0.21
N ILE A 90 -23.01 -13.10 0.85
CA ILE A 90 -21.88 -12.74 1.71
C ILE A 90 -20.61 -13.35 1.12
N GLU A 91 -19.69 -12.49 0.67
CA GLU A 91 -18.35 -12.89 0.28
C GLU A 91 -17.41 -12.73 1.48
N SER A 92 -16.69 -13.79 1.84
CA SER A 92 -15.55 -13.71 2.76
C SER A 92 -14.26 -13.88 1.99
N ALA A 93 -13.18 -13.24 2.46
CA ALA A 93 -11.85 -13.47 1.94
C ALA A 93 -10.83 -13.61 3.07
N VAL A 94 -9.82 -14.44 2.82
CA VAL A 94 -8.54 -14.39 3.53
C VAL A 94 -7.52 -13.80 2.57
N PHE A 95 -6.63 -12.95 3.07
CA PHE A 95 -5.67 -12.28 2.21
C PHE A 95 -4.28 -12.18 2.85
N TYR A 96 -3.29 -12.07 1.98
CA TYR A 96 -1.92 -11.76 2.32
C TYR A 96 -1.39 -10.71 1.34
N ASP A 97 -0.84 -9.63 1.89
CA ASP A 97 -0.29 -8.52 1.14
C ASP A 97 1.21 -8.39 1.45
N TYR A 98 2.02 -8.12 0.43
CA TYR A 98 3.45 -7.87 0.51
C TYR A 98 3.83 -6.68 -0.36
N GLY A 99 4.67 -5.79 0.15
CA GLY A 99 5.19 -4.67 -0.61
C GLY A 99 6.66 -4.41 -0.29
N LYS A 100 7.39 -3.94 -1.27
CA LYS A 100 8.78 -3.48 -1.14
C LYS A 100 8.90 -2.09 -1.72
N ILE A 101 9.60 -1.21 -1.03
CA ILE A 101 9.78 0.19 -1.42
C ILE A 101 11.25 0.56 -1.44
N LYS A 102 11.60 1.43 -2.37
CA LYS A 102 12.80 2.25 -2.37
C LYS A 102 12.34 3.71 -2.30
N LEU A 103 12.62 4.37 -1.17
CA LEU A 103 12.13 5.72 -0.90
C LEU A 103 12.65 6.73 -1.91
N HIS A 104 13.96 6.77 -2.11
CA HIS A 104 14.61 7.69 -3.03
C HIS A 104 15.48 6.94 -4.03
N LYS A 105 15.36 7.28 -5.30
CA LYS A 105 16.18 6.69 -6.37
C LYS A 105 17.64 7.07 -6.20
N LYS A 106 17.90 8.35 -5.95
CA LYS A 106 19.20 8.95 -5.66
C LYS A 106 19.18 9.50 -4.25
N LEU A 107 20.19 9.19 -3.46
CA LEU A 107 20.33 9.75 -2.11
C LEU A 107 21.18 11.02 -2.15
N TRP A 108 20.88 11.95 -1.28
CA TRP A 108 21.65 13.18 -1.04
C TRP A 108 22.18 13.22 0.40
N ASN A 109 23.04 14.15 0.69
CA ASN A 109 23.58 14.30 2.04
C ASN A 109 22.45 14.58 3.04
N ASN A 110 22.44 13.85 4.16
CA ASN A 110 21.45 14.01 5.23
C ASN A 110 19.99 13.72 4.82
N TRP A 111 19.74 12.94 3.77
CA TRP A 111 18.40 12.59 3.29
C TRP A 111 17.48 12.02 4.39
N ASN A 112 18.05 11.38 5.40
CA ASN A 112 17.32 10.79 6.53
C ASN A 112 17.61 11.50 7.87
N SER A 113 17.98 12.77 7.86
CA SER A 113 18.38 13.54 9.06
C SER A 113 17.32 13.58 10.17
N THR A 114 16.05 13.55 9.79
CA THR A 114 14.92 13.50 10.74
C THR A 114 14.71 12.10 11.35
N ASN A 115 15.24 11.07 10.72
CA ASN A 115 15.16 9.68 11.19
C ASN A 115 16.39 8.90 10.68
N THR A 116 17.50 8.99 11.37
CA THR A 116 18.79 8.38 10.98
C THR A 116 18.74 6.85 10.91
N GLY A 117 17.75 6.21 11.54
CA GLY A 117 17.50 4.77 11.45
C GLY A 117 16.70 4.33 10.20
N LEU A 118 16.16 5.28 9.45
CA LEU A 118 15.34 5.00 8.27
C LEU A 118 16.22 4.41 7.15
N LYS A 119 15.80 3.25 6.64
CA LYS A 119 16.45 2.60 5.50
C LYS A 119 15.79 3.03 4.20
N ASN A 120 16.60 3.33 3.19
CA ASN A 120 16.06 3.68 1.86
C ASN A 120 15.30 2.53 1.18
N ASN A 121 15.60 1.29 1.55
CA ASN A 121 14.90 0.11 1.04
C ASN A 121 14.37 -0.73 2.20
N TYR A 122 13.09 -1.03 2.18
CA TYR A 122 12.48 -1.97 3.13
C TYR A 122 11.22 -2.62 2.55
N HIS A 123 10.65 -3.54 3.28
CA HIS A 123 9.43 -4.23 2.90
C HIS A 123 8.41 -4.20 4.03
N LEU A 124 7.16 -4.27 3.66
CA LEU A 124 6.01 -4.38 4.55
C LEU A 124 5.19 -5.60 4.17
N GLN A 125 4.57 -6.22 5.14
CA GLN A 125 3.70 -7.38 4.91
C GLN A 125 2.60 -7.45 5.95
N GLY A 126 1.46 -7.98 5.51
CA GLY A 126 0.33 -8.15 6.38
C GLY A 126 -0.64 -9.21 5.86
N TYR A 127 -1.55 -9.61 6.70
CA TYR A 127 -2.58 -10.58 6.39
C TYR A 127 -3.86 -10.25 7.12
N GLY A 128 -4.95 -10.83 6.68
CA GLY A 128 -6.23 -10.58 7.31
C GLY A 128 -7.38 -11.33 6.68
N ILE A 129 -8.56 -10.94 7.15
CA ILE A 129 -9.85 -11.45 6.67
C ILE A 129 -10.73 -10.27 6.30
N SER A 130 -11.63 -10.46 5.36
CA SER A 130 -12.66 -9.49 5.02
C SER A 130 -14.00 -10.17 4.77
N LEU A 131 -15.06 -9.39 5.00
CA LEU A 131 -16.42 -9.73 4.68
C LEU A 131 -17.01 -8.63 3.82
N SER A 132 -17.68 -8.99 2.76
CA SER A 132 -18.40 -8.08 1.87
C SER A 132 -19.83 -8.56 1.69
N LYS A 133 -20.77 -7.62 1.74
CA LYS A 133 -22.20 -7.91 1.52
C LYS A 133 -22.84 -6.78 0.72
N PRO A 134 -23.56 -7.08 -0.39
CA PRO A 134 -24.43 -6.09 -1.01
C PRO A 134 -25.58 -5.74 -0.04
N LEU A 135 -25.85 -4.42 0.08
CA LEU A 135 -26.88 -3.81 0.92
C LEU A 135 -27.96 -3.32 0.02
N LEU A 136 -28.66 -3.54 -0.73
CA LEU A 136 -29.47 -2.97 -1.78
C LEU A 136 -28.74 -3.04 -3.14
N ASN A 137 -29.47 -2.73 -4.19
CA ASN A 137 -28.96 -2.90 -5.55
C ASN A 137 -27.74 -1.99 -5.89
N SER A 138 -27.49 -0.98 -5.07
CA SER A 138 -26.47 0.04 -5.36
C SER A 138 -25.38 0.18 -4.29
N PHE A 139 -25.46 -0.51 -3.16
CA PHE A 139 -24.51 -0.37 -2.05
C PHE A 139 -23.85 -1.67 -1.68
N ASN A 140 -22.59 -1.59 -1.29
CA ASN A 140 -21.79 -2.69 -0.75
C ASN A 140 -21.18 -2.28 0.58
N ILE A 141 -21.39 -3.07 1.64
CA ILE A 141 -20.67 -2.91 2.89
C ILE A 141 -19.50 -3.89 2.91
N ASN A 142 -18.32 -3.37 3.30
CA ASN A 142 -17.13 -4.18 3.49
C ASN A 142 -16.60 -3.96 4.90
N ALA A 143 -16.26 -5.06 5.56
CA ALA A 143 -15.57 -5.04 6.85
C ALA A 143 -14.31 -5.88 6.75
N SER A 144 -13.20 -5.39 7.29
CA SER A 144 -11.94 -6.15 7.31
C SER A 144 -11.23 -6.01 8.64
N TYR A 145 -10.52 -7.08 9.00
CA TYR A 145 -9.56 -7.11 10.07
C TYR A 145 -8.23 -7.59 9.52
N SER A 146 -7.18 -6.84 9.77
CA SER A 146 -5.84 -7.15 9.28
C SER A 146 -4.78 -6.95 10.35
N ARG A 147 -3.65 -7.65 10.18
CA ARG A 147 -2.51 -7.60 11.08
C ARG A 147 -1.21 -7.46 10.31
N LYS A 148 -0.33 -6.59 10.78
CA LYS A 148 1.05 -6.48 10.30
C LYS A 148 1.83 -7.73 10.68
N LYS A 149 2.60 -8.28 9.73
CA LYS A 149 3.44 -9.45 9.96
C LYS A 149 4.89 -9.07 10.25
N SER A 150 5.36 -7.96 9.68
CA SER A 150 6.72 -7.46 9.87
C SER A 150 6.73 -6.15 10.65
N HIS A 151 7.88 -5.86 11.29
CA HIS A 151 8.16 -4.54 11.81
C HIS A 151 8.17 -3.53 10.65
N ASN A 152 7.54 -2.38 10.86
CA ASN A 152 7.57 -1.28 9.90
C ASN A 152 8.86 -0.48 10.10
N SER A 153 9.82 -0.64 9.21
CA SER A 153 11.07 0.10 9.23
C SER A 153 10.92 1.57 8.80
N GLY A 154 9.75 1.96 8.29
CA GLY A 154 9.42 3.33 7.90
C GLY A 154 8.77 4.16 9.00
N ARG A 155 8.60 3.60 10.21
CA ARG A 155 8.05 4.34 11.35
C ARG A 155 8.90 5.55 11.70
N ASP A 156 8.24 6.57 12.24
CA ASP A 156 8.92 7.74 12.77
C ASP A 156 9.81 7.40 13.99
N VAL A 157 10.54 8.38 14.49
CA VAL A 157 11.43 8.24 15.66
C VAL A 157 10.68 7.89 16.94
N SER A 158 9.36 8.12 16.99
CA SER A 158 8.47 7.75 18.09
C SER A 158 7.88 6.33 17.93
N GLY A 159 8.22 5.62 16.85
CA GLY A 159 7.72 4.28 16.53
C GLY A 159 6.31 4.26 15.97
N LYS A 160 5.81 5.38 15.44
CA LYS A 160 4.48 5.52 14.87
C LYS A 160 4.48 5.37 13.35
N ASP A 161 3.39 4.84 12.83
CA ASP A 161 3.10 4.85 11.39
C ASP A 161 2.67 6.25 10.93
N VAL A 162 2.48 6.46 9.64
CA VAL A 162 2.13 7.77 9.05
C VAL A 162 0.81 8.35 9.60
N ASP A 163 -0.08 7.52 10.13
CA ASP A 163 -1.33 7.96 10.79
C ASP A 163 -1.15 8.33 12.28
N GLY A 164 0.08 8.35 12.77
CA GLY A 164 0.40 8.69 14.15
C GLY A 164 0.13 7.57 15.16
N LEU A 165 -0.20 6.36 14.72
CA LEU A 165 -0.55 5.22 15.55
C LEU A 165 0.54 4.15 15.57
N MET A 166 0.59 3.37 16.67
CA MET A 166 1.56 2.27 16.85
C MET A 166 0.92 0.89 16.69
N TRP A 167 -0.30 0.81 16.20
CA TRP A 167 -1.09 -0.43 16.18
C TRP A 167 -0.57 -1.45 15.17
N ASN A 168 -0.56 -2.70 15.59
CA ASN A 168 -0.22 -3.84 14.73
C ASN A 168 -1.44 -4.43 14.01
N ASN A 169 -2.64 -4.04 14.42
CA ASN A 169 -3.90 -4.50 13.85
C ASN A 169 -4.68 -3.32 13.28
N ARG A 170 -5.43 -3.58 12.22
CA ARG A 170 -6.31 -2.58 11.59
C ARG A 170 -7.69 -3.16 11.37
N LYS A 171 -8.71 -2.38 11.75
CA LYS A 171 -10.12 -2.66 11.46
C LYS A 171 -10.61 -1.58 10.52
N LEU A 172 -11.27 -1.98 9.45
CA LEU A 172 -11.84 -1.05 8.47
C LEU A 172 -13.26 -1.48 8.14
N ILE A 173 -14.17 -0.51 8.14
CA ILE A 173 -15.52 -0.67 7.62
C ILE A 173 -15.70 0.39 6.53
N SER A 174 -16.19 0.00 5.37
CA SER A 174 -16.49 0.92 4.27
C SER A 174 -17.82 0.57 3.63
N ILE A 175 -18.51 1.59 3.16
CA ILE A 175 -19.72 1.48 2.35
C ILE A 175 -19.42 2.13 1.00
N ASN A 176 -19.60 1.40 -0.06
CA ASN A 176 -19.41 1.87 -1.43
C ASN A 176 -20.76 1.83 -2.14
N GLY A 177 -21.12 2.90 -2.82
CA GLY A 177 -22.33 3.01 -3.61
C GLY A 177 -22.03 3.38 -5.06
N GLN A 178 -22.85 2.88 -5.98
CA GLN A 178 -22.82 3.25 -7.40
C GLN A 178 -24.23 3.66 -7.82
N PHE A 179 -24.34 4.85 -8.41
CA PHE A 179 -25.62 5.46 -8.84
C PHE A 179 -25.63 5.66 -10.34
#